data_64da7ee2f274e96fc09ddd725911bf5c
#
_entry.id   64da7ee2f274e96fc09ddd725911bf5c
#
_cell.length_a   1.000
_cell.length_b   1.000
_cell.length_c   1.000
_cell.angle_alpha   90.00
_cell.angle_beta   90.00
_cell.angle_gamma   90.00
#
_symmetry.space_group_name_H-M   'P 1'
#
loop_
_entity.id
_entity.type
_entity.pdbx_description
1 polymer ?
#
loop_
_entity_poly.entity_id
_entity_poly.type
_entity_poly.pdbx_seq_one_letter_code
_entity_poly.pdbx_strand_id
1 'polypeptide(L)' 'MVLEIFSNLEIKVQKSVDCILSLKKKIKNLKLKNKHLKEKLKDLYSLKKNIEEKNILIQEERIKWKNKLRSFLEKINDLE' A
#
# COMPACT_ATOMS: atom_id res chain seq x y z
N MET A 1 39.42 -37.89 23.81
CA MET A 1 39.70 -36.44 23.77
C MET A 1 39.56 -35.88 22.37
N VAL A 2 40.27 -36.43 21.39
CA VAL A 2 40.16 -35.92 20.02
C VAL A 2 38.75 -36.09 19.44
N LEU A 3 38.09 -37.22 19.73
CA LEU A 3 36.71 -37.50 19.28
C LEU A 3 35.69 -36.52 19.88
N GLU A 4 35.89 -36.07 21.11
CA GLU A 4 35.01 -35.08 21.73
C GLU A 4 35.13 -33.72 21.07
N ILE A 5 36.35 -33.33 20.70
CA ILE A 5 36.60 -32.08 20.00
C ILE A 5 35.92 -32.08 18.62
N PHE A 6 36.06 -33.16 17.89
CA PHE A 6 35.40 -33.32 16.58
C PHE A 6 33.88 -33.32 16.71
N SER A 7 33.34 -34.02 17.70
CA SER A 7 31.90 -34.03 17.95
C SER A 7 31.37 -32.64 18.28
N ASN A 8 32.08 -31.89 19.12
CA ASN A 8 31.70 -30.49 19.43
C ASN A 8 31.77 -29.58 18.23
N LEU A 9 32.78 -29.76 17.37
CA LEU A 9 32.87 -29.01 16.13
C LEU A 9 31.72 -29.32 15.18
N GLU A 10 31.35 -30.57 15.02
CA GLU A 10 30.19 -30.98 14.19
C GLU A 10 28.91 -30.36 14.71
N ILE A 11 28.69 -30.36 16.04
CA ILE A 11 27.50 -29.73 16.61
C ILE A 11 27.46 -28.23 16.33
N LYS A 12 28.60 -27.55 16.47
CA LYS A 12 28.69 -26.11 16.17
C LYS A 12 28.45 -25.80 14.69
N VAL A 13 29.04 -26.59 13.81
CA VAL A 13 28.84 -26.47 12.38
C VAL A 13 27.36 -26.68 12.02
N GLN A 14 26.75 -27.72 12.57
CA GLN A 14 25.34 -28.00 12.33
C GLN A 14 24.42 -26.86 12.81
N LYS A 15 24.69 -26.32 13.99
CA LYS A 15 23.95 -25.16 14.50
C LYS A 15 24.10 -23.94 13.59
N SER A 16 25.30 -23.71 13.08
CA SER A 16 25.57 -22.61 12.17
C SER A 16 24.83 -22.79 10.85
N VAL A 17 24.82 -24.00 10.31
CA VAL A 17 24.06 -24.31 9.08
C VAL A 17 22.57 -24.12 9.30
N ASP A 18 22.04 -24.61 10.40
CA ASP A 18 20.61 -24.45 10.72
C ASP A 18 20.23 -22.98 10.88
N CYS A 19 21.09 -22.21 11.51
CA CYS A 19 20.90 -20.76 11.65
C CYS A 19 20.88 -20.06 10.28
N ILE A 20 21.83 -20.38 9.41
CA ILE A 20 21.90 -19.82 8.05
C ILE A 20 20.64 -20.17 7.25
N LEU A 21 20.19 -21.42 7.31
CA LEU A 21 18.97 -21.85 6.62
C LEU A 21 17.73 -21.12 7.13
N SER A 22 17.64 -20.97 8.46
CA SER A 22 16.55 -20.21 9.07
C SER A 22 16.55 -18.75 8.63
N LEU A 23 17.72 -18.11 8.59
CA LEU A 23 17.86 -16.72 8.13
C LEU A 23 17.53 -16.57 6.65
N LYS A 24 17.96 -17.49 5.81
CA LYS A 24 17.59 -17.49 4.38
C LYS A 24 16.09 -17.58 4.18
N LYS A 25 15.42 -18.41 4.97
CA LYS A 25 13.96 -18.55 4.94
C LYS A 25 13.27 -17.25 5.36
N LYS A 26 13.76 -16.60 6.42
CA LYS A 26 13.23 -15.30 6.86
C LYS A 26 13.43 -14.21 5.80
N ILE A 27 14.59 -14.15 5.18
CA ILE A 27 14.87 -13.20 4.11
C ILE A 27 13.91 -13.40 2.95
N LYS A 28 13.69 -14.63 2.53
CA LYS A 28 12.75 -14.95 1.46
C LYS A 28 11.33 -14.50 1.80
N ASN A 29 10.88 -14.76 3.03
CA ASN A 29 9.56 -14.34 3.49
C ASN A 29 9.43 -12.82 3.55
N LEU A 30 10.46 -12.12 4.03
CA LEU A 30 10.48 -10.66 4.06
C LEU A 30 10.46 -10.05 2.66
N LYS A 31 11.17 -10.63 1.71
CA LYS A 31 11.13 -10.20 0.31
C LYS A 31 9.73 -10.33 -0.30
N LEU A 32 9.04 -11.44 0.00
CA LEU A 32 7.66 -11.64 -0.44
C LEU A 32 6.71 -10.61 0.18
N LYS A 33 6.83 -10.38 1.50
CA LYS A 33 6.02 -9.36 2.18
C LYS A 33 6.27 -7.96 1.62
N ASN A 34 7.53 -7.62 1.36
CA ASN A 34 7.87 -6.34 0.74
C ASN A 34 7.26 -6.18 -0.64
N LYS A 35 7.29 -7.23 -1.45
CA LYS A 35 6.66 -7.22 -2.77
C LYS A 35 5.16 -6.97 -2.65
N HIS A 36 4.48 -7.69 -1.76
CA HIS A 36 3.05 -7.51 -1.52
C HIS A 36 2.71 -6.11 -1.03
N LEU A 37 3.52 -5.57 -0.11
CA LEU A 37 3.32 -4.20 0.40
C LEU A 37 3.49 -3.16 -0.69
N LYS A 38 4.46 -3.32 -1.58
CA LYS A 38 4.67 -2.42 -2.72
C LYS A 38 3.48 -2.46 -3.69
N GLU A 39 2.94 -3.65 -3.96
CA GLU A 39 1.76 -3.81 -4.81
C GLU A 39 0.53 -3.15 -4.18
N LYS A 40 0.30 -3.37 -2.89
CA LYS A 40 -0.79 -2.70 -2.16
C LYS A 40 -0.65 -1.18 -2.15
N LEU A 41 0.56 -0.69 -1.97
CA LEU A 41 0.83 0.74 -1.99
C LEU A 41 0.51 1.33 -3.37
N LYS A 42 0.89 0.66 -4.43
CA LYS A 42 0.58 1.06 -5.81
C LYS A 42 -0.94 1.12 -6.04
N ASP A 43 -1.67 0.10 -5.57
CA ASP A 43 -3.12 0.05 -5.70
C ASP A 43 -3.80 1.18 -4.91
N LEU A 44 -3.30 1.47 -3.71
CA LEU A 44 -3.80 2.57 -2.89
C LEU A 44 -3.56 3.93 -3.54
N TYR A 45 -2.41 4.15 -4.16
CA TYR A 45 -2.15 5.38 -4.90
C TYR A 45 -3.08 5.54 -6.10
N SER A 46 -3.33 4.46 -6.83
CA SER A 46 -4.28 4.46 -7.94
C SER A 46 -5.69 4.78 -7.47
N LEU A 47 -6.12 4.16 -6.38
CA LEU A 47 -7.43 4.42 -5.80
C LEU A 47 -7.57 5.86 -5.30
N LYS A 48 -6.56 6.38 -4.64
CA LYS A 48 -6.51 7.77 -4.18
C LYS A 48 -6.67 8.74 -5.34
N LYS A 49 -5.94 8.51 -6.42
CA LYS A 49 -6.03 9.34 -7.63
C LYS A 49 -7.44 9.34 -8.21
N ASN A 50 -8.08 8.17 -8.28
CA ASN A 50 -9.45 8.05 -8.78
C ASN A 50 -10.45 8.80 -7.90
N ILE A 51 -10.29 8.73 -6.59
CA ILE A 51 -11.14 9.46 -5.64
C ILE A 51 -10.95 10.96 -5.79
N GLU A 52 -9.73 11.44 -5.93
CA GLU A 52 -9.43 12.86 -6.14
C GLU A 52 -10.06 13.39 -7.43
N GLU A 53 -9.96 12.63 -8.52
CA GLU A 53 -10.58 12.99 -9.80
C GLU A 53 -12.11 13.05 -9.70
N LYS A 54 -12.73 12.07 -9.03
CA LYS A 54 -14.18 12.08 -8.80
C LYS A 54 -14.62 13.25 -7.93
N ASN A 55 -13.86 13.58 -6.91
CA ASN A 55 -14.16 14.73 -6.05
C ASN A 55 -14.12 16.05 -6.81
N ILE A 56 -13.15 16.22 -7.71
CA ILE A 56 -13.07 17.39 -8.57
C ILE A 56 -14.30 17.49 -9.46
N LEU A 57 -14.72 16.37 -10.07
CA LEU A 57 -15.92 16.34 -10.91
C LEU A 57 -17.19 16.69 -10.12
N ILE A 58 -17.32 16.15 -8.91
CA ILE A 58 -18.46 16.46 -8.03
C ILE A 58 -18.49 17.95 -7.68
N GLN A 59 -17.36 18.55 -7.38
CA GLN A 59 -17.28 19.98 -7.07
C GLN A 59 -17.63 20.84 -8.28
N GLU A 60 -17.17 20.48 -9.47
CA GLU A 60 -17.52 21.16 -10.71
C GLU A 60 -19.02 21.10 -10.99
N GLU A 61 -19.64 19.94 -10.80
CA GLU A 61 -21.09 19.77 -10.92
C GLU A 61 -21.86 20.63 -9.92
N ARG A 62 -21.41 20.67 -8.67
CA ARG A 62 -22.03 21.53 -7.64
C ARG A 62 -22.00 22.99 -8.02
N ILE A 63 -20.89 23.46 -8.56
CA ILE A 63 -20.76 24.84 -9.02
C ILE A 63 -21.71 25.11 -10.19
N LYS A 64 -21.81 24.20 -11.16
CA LYS A 64 -22.77 24.31 -12.27
C LYS A 64 -24.20 24.40 -11.77
N TRP A 65 -24.61 23.52 -10.87
CA TRP A 65 -25.96 23.53 -10.31
C TRP A 65 -26.26 24.81 -9.53
N LYS A 66 -25.30 25.24 -8.73
CA LYS A 66 -25.42 26.49 -7.97
C LYS A 66 -25.62 27.67 -8.89
N ASN A 67 -24.88 27.76 -9.98
CA ASN A 67 -25.01 28.83 -10.97
C ASN A 67 -26.34 28.76 -11.72
N LYS A 68 -26.81 27.55 -12.05
CA LYS A 68 -28.16 27.40 -12.67
C LYS A 68 -29.26 27.84 -11.74
N LEU A 69 -29.20 27.45 -10.45
CA LEU A 69 -30.19 27.88 -9.46
C LEU A 69 -30.21 29.40 -9.30
N ARG A 70 -29.06 30.02 -9.28
CA ARG A 70 -28.94 31.48 -9.19
C ARG A 70 -29.56 32.14 -10.42
N SER A 71 -29.31 31.62 -11.62
CA SER A 71 -29.91 32.11 -12.87
C SER A 71 -31.41 31.97 -12.86
N PHE A 72 -31.96 30.86 -12.38
CA PHE A 72 -33.41 30.67 -12.24
C PHE A 72 -34.03 31.65 -11.25
N LEU A 73 -33.39 31.91 -10.13
CA LEU A 73 -33.87 32.87 -9.12
C LEU A 73 -33.89 34.30 -9.69
N GLU A 74 -32.87 34.69 -10.44
CA GLU A 74 -32.82 35.97 -11.12
C GLU A 74 -33.97 36.14 -12.12
N LYS A 75 -34.26 35.10 -12.92
CA LYS A 75 -35.38 35.11 -13.86
C LYS A 75 -36.73 35.23 -13.15
N ILE A 76 -36.90 34.55 -12.04
CA ILE A 76 -38.13 34.64 -11.24
C ILE A 76 -38.30 36.05 -10.68
N ASN A 77 -37.23 36.66 -10.19
CA ASN A 77 -37.25 38.03 -9.67
C ASN A 77 -37.59 39.04 -10.77
N ASP A 78 -37.11 38.84 -12.00
CA ASP A 78 -37.40 39.73 -13.13
C ASP A 78 -38.85 39.65 -13.61
N LEU A 79 -39.54 38.54 -13.31
CA LEU A 79 -40.96 38.37 -13.64
C LEU A 79 -41.91 39.04 -12.65
N GLU A 80 -41.41 39.28 -11.45
CA GLU A 80 -42.18 40.01 -10.42
C GLU A 80 -42.04 41.53 -10.58
#